data_3541a55080e42dd3a7de6732e9c53a31
#
_entry.id   3541a55080e42dd3a7de6732e9c53a31
#
_cell.length_a   1.000
_cell.length_b   1.000
_cell.length_c   1.000
_cell.angle_alpha   90.00
_cell.angle_beta   90.00
_cell.angle_gamma   90.00
#
_symmetry.space_group_name_H-M   'P 1'
#
loop_
_entity.id
_entity.type
_entity.pdbx_description
1 polymer ?
#
loop_
_entity_poly.entity_id
_entity_poly.type
_entity_poly.pdbx_seq_one_letter_code
_entity_poly.pdbx_strand_id
1 'polypeptide(L)'
;MNIFKKTIFSVLLSLLVMGNVYADKIRIGTEGAYPPWNSKDESGKLIGFEVELAWTLCRYIGEQCTIVEQDWDGMIPALIMRKFDAIMAGMSITAERQKAISFSQGYADEVASLAVMKGSSLEGLDTPAGINLTKPNAAAKKALKTLTAALAGKTVCVQTATIHQNFLDSGDVGKVKVRTYKTQD
;
A
#
# COMPACT_ATOMS: atom_id res chain seq x y z
N MET A 1 12.80 -50.51 -44.45
CA MET A 1 13.73 -50.04 -43.40
C MET A 1 13.74 -48.52 -43.20
N ASN A 2 13.09 -47.71 -44.04
CA ASN A 2 13.14 -46.24 -43.95
C ASN A 2 11.92 -45.55 -43.22
N ILE A 3 10.82 -46.24 -43.06
CA ILE A 3 9.62 -45.70 -42.42
C ILE A 3 9.78 -45.74 -40.90
N PHE A 4 10.34 -46.83 -40.36
CA PHE A 4 10.55 -46.98 -38.90
C PHE A 4 11.56 -45.95 -38.31
N LYS A 5 12.59 -45.58 -39.07
CA LYS A 5 13.56 -44.55 -38.65
C LYS A 5 13.01 -43.16 -38.68
N LYS A 6 12.07 -42.82 -39.57
CA LYS A 6 11.40 -41.52 -39.62
C LYS A 6 10.39 -41.32 -38.49
N THR A 7 9.69 -42.37 -38.10
CA THR A 7 8.72 -42.32 -37.00
C THR A 7 9.40 -42.16 -35.63
N ILE A 8 10.52 -42.83 -35.40
CA ILE A 8 11.31 -42.70 -34.16
C ILE A 8 11.92 -41.29 -34.05
N PHE A 9 12.39 -40.70 -35.14
CA PHE A 9 12.96 -39.34 -35.13
C PHE A 9 11.89 -38.27 -34.87
N SER A 10 10.65 -38.43 -35.37
CA SER A 10 9.53 -37.50 -35.08
C SER A 10 9.06 -37.58 -33.66
N VAL A 11 9.05 -38.76 -33.02
CA VAL A 11 8.65 -38.94 -31.61
C VAL A 11 9.73 -38.40 -30.66
N LEU A 12 11.01 -38.52 -30.98
CA LEU A 12 12.08 -37.91 -30.17
C LEU A 12 12.09 -36.38 -30.25
N LEU A 13 11.73 -35.79 -31.39
CA LEU A 13 11.69 -34.34 -31.55
C LEU A 13 10.52 -33.70 -30.81
N SER A 14 9.39 -34.39 -30.62
CA SER A 14 8.25 -33.90 -29.84
C SER A 14 8.44 -33.96 -28.31
N LEU A 15 9.39 -34.77 -27.82
CA LEU A 15 9.73 -34.84 -26.38
C LEU A 15 10.74 -33.75 -25.94
N LEU A 16 11.36 -33.03 -26.87
CA LEU A 16 12.32 -31.94 -26.56
C LEU A 16 11.69 -30.58 -26.39
N VAL A 17 10.36 -30.46 -26.58
CA VAL A 17 9.61 -29.17 -26.41
C VAL A 17 8.82 -29.14 -25.10
N MET A 18 9.09 -29.98 -24.11
CA MET A 18 8.69 -29.70 -22.73
C MET A 18 9.64 -28.64 -22.19
N GLY A 19 9.52 -27.43 -22.76
CA GLY A 19 10.11 -26.23 -22.17
C GLY A 19 9.60 -26.14 -20.75
N ASN A 20 10.51 -26.06 -19.79
CA ASN A 20 10.16 -25.67 -18.44
C ASN A 20 9.40 -24.35 -18.55
N VAL A 21 8.07 -24.38 -18.44
CA VAL A 21 7.27 -23.21 -18.15
C VAL A 21 7.65 -22.84 -16.72
N TYR A 22 8.73 -22.06 -16.57
CA TYR A 22 8.94 -21.36 -15.32
C TYR A 22 7.71 -20.48 -15.15
N ALA A 23 6.84 -20.84 -14.24
CA ALA A 23 5.80 -19.94 -13.80
C ALA A 23 6.52 -18.66 -13.33
N ASP A 24 6.18 -17.54 -13.97
CA ASP A 24 6.73 -16.25 -13.54
C ASP A 24 6.35 -16.05 -12.07
N LYS A 25 7.35 -15.66 -11.26
CA LYS A 25 7.12 -15.38 -9.84
C LYS A 25 6.13 -14.23 -9.71
N ILE A 26 5.17 -14.37 -8.80
CA ILE A 26 4.28 -13.25 -8.45
C ILE A 26 5.13 -12.15 -7.80
N ARG A 27 5.09 -10.96 -8.36
CA ARG A 27 5.78 -9.79 -7.85
C ARG A 27 4.82 -8.97 -7.01
N ILE A 28 5.20 -8.67 -5.76
CA ILE A 28 4.37 -7.92 -4.81
C ILE A 28 5.09 -6.62 -4.49
N GLY A 29 4.47 -5.48 -4.85
CA GLY A 29 4.97 -4.15 -4.56
C GLY A 29 4.69 -3.75 -3.11
N THR A 30 5.70 -3.21 -2.41
CA THR A 30 5.58 -2.61 -1.07
C THR A 30 6.47 -1.38 -0.97
N GLU A 31 6.20 -0.49 0.00
CA GLU A 31 6.95 0.76 0.15
C GLU A 31 8.27 0.56 0.91
N GLY A 32 8.23 -0.17 2.01
CA GLY A 32 9.38 -0.36 2.88
C GLY A 32 9.69 0.83 3.81
N ALA A 33 8.72 1.73 4.02
CA ALA A 33 8.85 2.93 4.86
C ALA A 33 7.64 3.15 5.78
N TYR A 34 6.90 2.09 6.11
CA TYR A 34 5.68 2.15 6.93
C TYR A 34 5.68 1.09 8.06
N PRO A 35 6.56 1.24 9.08
CA PRO A 35 6.57 0.31 10.22
C PRO A 35 5.27 0.42 11.06
N PRO A 36 4.74 -0.67 11.63
CA PRO A 36 5.28 -2.02 11.58
C PRO A 36 4.79 -2.84 10.37
N TRP A 37 4.08 -2.23 9.44
CA TRP A 37 3.47 -2.89 8.28
C TRP A 37 4.53 -3.37 7.29
N ASN A 38 5.34 -2.46 6.79
CA ASN A 38 6.45 -2.74 5.90
C ASN A 38 7.57 -1.72 6.15
N SER A 39 8.78 -2.18 6.31
CA SER A 39 9.96 -1.36 6.59
C SER A 39 11.22 -2.06 6.12
N LYS A 40 12.38 -1.46 6.35
CA LYS A 40 13.68 -2.08 6.12
C LYS A 40 14.39 -2.29 7.45
N ASP A 41 15.10 -3.41 7.56
CA ASP A 41 16.07 -3.62 8.62
C ASP A 41 17.37 -2.88 8.34
N GLU A 42 18.33 -2.97 9.27
CA GLU A 42 19.66 -2.34 9.14
C GLU A 42 20.47 -2.81 7.93
N SER A 43 20.14 -3.98 7.37
CA SER A 43 20.76 -4.51 6.16
C SER A 43 20.07 -4.03 4.86
N GLY A 44 18.96 -3.29 4.99
CA GLY A 44 18.13 -2.83 3.87
C GLY A 44 17.13 -3.89 3.39
N LYS A 45 16.99 -5.02 4.10
CA LYS A 45 16.01 -6.06 3.75
C LYS A 45 14.62 -5.63 4.17
N LEU A 46 13.64 -5.86 3.29
CA LEU A 46 12.22 -5.61 3.58
C LEU A 46 11.71 -6.57 4.65
N ILE A 47 11.09 -6.01 5.67
CA ILE A 47 10.52 -6.68 6.84
C ILE A 47 9.16 -6.06 7.19
N GLY A 48 8.43 -6.69 8.10
CA GLY A 48 7.16 -6.19 8.62
C GLY A 48 6.00 -7.14 8.38
N PHE A 49 4.85 -6.82 9.01
CA PHE A 49 3.65 -7.66 8.97
C PHE A 49 3.23 -8.01 7.53
N GLU A 50 3.19 -7.04 6.63
CA GLU A 50 2.74 -7.25 5.24
C GLU A 50 3.73 -8.08 4.43
N VAL A 51 5.02 -7.93 4.70
CA VAL A 51 6.07 -8.76 4.07
C VAL A 51 5.92 -10.22 4.48
N GLU A 52 5.68 -10.48 5.77
CA GLU A 52 5.41 -11.83 6.30
C GLU A 52 4.10 -12.41 5.77
N LEU A 53 3.05 -11.58 5.70
CA LEU A 53 1.75 -11.96 5.15
C LEU A 53 1.88 -12.32 3.66
N ALA A 54 2.60 -11.53 2.87
CA ALA A 54 2.85 -11.80 1.46
C ALA A 54 3.50 -13.17 1.26
N TRP A 55 4.59 -13.45 1.99
CA TRP A 55 5.25 -14.76 1.94
C TRP A 55 4.34 -15.91 2.37
N THR A 56 3.48 -15.67 3.37
CA THR A 56 2.54 -16.68 3.86
C THR A 56 1.46 -16.99 2.82
N LEU A 57 0.91 -15.97 2.19
CA LEU A 57 -0.07 -16.14 1.11
C LEU A 57 0.52 -16.89 -0.07
N CYS A 58 1.75 -16.54 -0.50
CA CYS A 58 2.42 -17.22 -1.59
C CYS A 58 2.64 -18.71 -1.30
N ARG A 59 3.07 -19.05 -0.08
CA ARG A 59 3.18 -20.45 0.35
C ARG A 59 1.83 -21.16 0.35
N TYR A 60 0.76 -20.47 0.80
CA TYR A 60 -0.57 -21.03 0.86
C TYR A 60 -1.15 -21.37 -0.51
N ILE A 61 -0.92 -20.53 -1.51
CA ILE A 61 -1.38 -20.78 -2.89
C ILE A 61 -0.40 -21.64 -3.71
N GLY A 62 0.76 -22.02 -3.14
CA GLY A 62 1.76 -22.85 -3.81
C GLY A 62 2.59 -22.13 -4.88
N GLU A 63 2.62 -20.79 -4.86
CA GLU A 63 3.32 -19.98 -5.84
C GLU A 63 4.64 -19.41 -5.31
N GLN A 64 5.57 -19.14 -6.22
CA GLN A 64 6.78 -18.39 -5.90
C GLN A 64 6.51 -16.89 -6.00
N CYS A 65 6.97 -16.14 -5.02
CA CYS A 65 6.82 -14.70 -5.01
C CYS A 65 8.17 -13.97 -4.91
N THR A 66 8.15 -12.69 -5.22
CA THR A 66 9.21 -11.73 -4.94
C THR A 66 8.58 -10.45 -4.39
N ILE A 67 9.23 -9.81 -3.44
CA ILE A 67 8.79 -8.49 -2.94
C ILE A 67 9.61 -7.43 -3.67
N VAL A 68 8.93 -6.43 -4.22
CA VAL A 68 9.51 -5.34 -4.99
C VAL A 68 9.28 -4.04 -4.23
N GLU A 69 10.35 -3.32 -3.95
CA GLU A 69 10.27 -1.99 -3.35
C GLU A 69 9.84 -0.96 -4.40
N GLN A 70 8.94 -0.08 -4.01
CA GLN A 70 8.45 1.02 -4.82
C GLN A 70 8.01 2.18 -3.93
N ASP A 71 8.47 3.40 -4.22
CA ASP A 71 8.00 4.61 -3.56
C ASP A 71 6.47 4.71 -3.62
N TRP A 72 5.85 5.18 -2.54
CA TRP A 72 4.40 5.20 -2.37
C TRP A 72 3.66 5.93 -3.49
N ASP A 73 4.11 7.12 -3.88
CA ASP A 73 3.46 7.94 -4.91
C ASP A 73 3.49 7.30 -6.32
N GLY A 74 4.43 6.38 -6.54
CA GLY A 74 4.56 5.59 -7.77
C GLY A 74 3.87 4.23 -7.75
N MET A 75 3.24 3.82 -6.64
CA MET A 75 2.76 2.45 -6.43
C MET A 75 1.68 2.03 -7.45
N ILE A 76 0.59 2.81 -7.57
CA ILE A 76 -0.48 2.52 -8.53
C ILE A 76 0.00 2.61 -9.98
N PRO A 77 0.71 3.66 -10.42
CA PRO A 77 1.32 3.70 -11.74
C PRO A 77 2.20 2.50 -12.06
N ALA A 78 3.02 2.04 -11.12
CA ALA A 78 3.90 0.88 -11.30
C ALA A 78 3.12 -0.43 -11.46
N LEU A 79 2.02 -0.62 -10.72
CA LEU A 79 1.10 -1.76 -10.90
C LEU A 79 0.48 -1.75 -12.31
N ILE A 80 -0.04 -0.60 -12.76
CA ILE A 80 -0.63 -0.45 -14.09
C ILE A 80 0.40 -0.75 -15.20
N MET A 81 1.66 -0.32 -14.99
CA MET A 81 2.78 -0.63 -15.88
C MET A 81 3.33 -2.06 -15.74
N ARG A 82 2.71 -2.88 -14.89
CA ARG A 82 3.13 -4.28 -14.65
C ARG A 82 4.57 -4.42 -14.14
N LYS A 83 5.06 -3.48 -13.35
CA LYS A 83 6.33 -3.65 -12.64
C LYS A 83 6.23 -4.72 -11.55
N PHE A 84 5.04 -4.90 -11.00
CA PHE A 84 4.63 -5.98 -10.10
C PHE A 84 3.16 -6.33 -10.35
N ASP A 85 2.69 -7.41 -9.76
CA ASP A 85 1.39 -8.02 -10.06
C ASP A 85 0.35 -7.71 -8.98
N ALA A 86 0.80 -7.39 -7.78
CA ALA A 86 -0.04 -6.98 -6.66
C ALA A 86 0.66 -5.93 -5.79
N ILE A 87 -0.12 -5.17 -5.02
CA ILE A 87 0.37 -4.23 -4.00
C ILE A 87 -0.01 -4.77 -2.62
N MET A 88 0.95 -4.74 -1.69
CA MET A 88 0.72 -4.96 -0.26
C MET A 88 1.52 -3.93 0.52
N ALA A 89 0.89 -2.79 0.86
CA ALA A 89 1.53 -1.60 1.39
C ALA A 89 0.56 -0.68 2.18
N GLY A 90 -0.33 -1.25 2.99
CA GLY A 90 -1.29 -0.47 3.79
C GLY A 90 -2.22 0.41 2.95
N MET A 91 -2.50 0.00 1.71
CA MET A 91 -3.24 0.85 0.78
C MET A 91 -4.72 0.86 1.08
N SER A 92 -5.24 1.97 1.60
CA SER A 92 -6.67 2.16 1.87
C SER A 92 -7.51 1.99 0.61
N ILE A 93 -8.60 1.23 0.73
CA ILE A 93 -9.61 1.03 -0.32
C ILE A 93 -10.43 2.33 -0.44
N THR A 94 -10.34 3.00 -1.59
CA THR A 94 -11.12 4.20 -1.87
C THR A 94 -11.81 4.11 -3.23
N ALA A 95 -12.95 4.78 -3.38
CA ALA A 95 -13.66 4.83 -4.64
C ALA A 95 -12.81 5.42 -5.78
N GLU A 96 -11.90 6.34 -5.47
CA GLU A 96 -10.99 6.92 -6.46
C GLU A 96 -9.97 5.89 -6.95
N ARG A 97 -9.32 5.17 -6.02
CA ARG A 97 -8.35 4.13 -6.38
C ARG A 97 -9.01 2.96 -7.12
N GLN A 98 -10.25 2.61 -6.75
CA GLN A 98 -11.03 1.56 -7.42
C GLN A 98 -11.38 1.86 -8.89
N LYS A 99 -11.30 3.11 -9.32
CA LYS A 99 -11.43 3.43 -10.75
C LYS A 99 -10.24 2.95 -11.59
N ALA A 100 -9.07 2.81 -10.98
CA ALA A 100 -7.82 2.47 -11.65
C ALA A 100 -7.37 1.03 -11.41
N ILE A 101 -7.63 0.48 -10.22
CA ILE A 101 -7.17 -0.85 -9.79
C ILE A 101 -8.25 -1.58 -9.00
N SER A 102 -8.17 -2.91 -8.96
CA SER A 102 -9.02 -3.76 -8.12
C SER A 102 -8.40 -3.96 -6.74
N PHE A 103 -9.24 -4.18 -5.75
CA PHE A 103 -8.83 -4.50 -4.38
C PHE A 103 -9.38 -5.86 -3.94
N SER A 104 -8.65 -6.52 -3.06
CA SER A 104 -9.17 -7.62 -2.24
C SER A 104 -10.13 -7.10 -1.17
N GLN A 105 -10.60 -7.99 -0.30
CA GLN A 105 -11.18 -7.57 0.98
C GLN A 105 -10.10 -6.90 1.85
N GLY A 106 -10.51 -6.00 2.75
CA GLY A 106 -9.62 -5.43 3.74
C GLY A 106 -9.05 -6.51 4.66
N TYR A 107 -7.75 -6.46 4.93
CA TYR A 107 -7.07 -7.37 5.87
C TYR A 107 -6.73 -6.69 7.20
N ALA A 108 -6.86 -5.38 7.28
CA ALA A 108 -6.69 -4.60 8.51
C ALA A 108 -7.49 -3.30 8.45
N ASP A 109 -7.79 -2.75 9.62
CA ASP A 109 -8.31 -1.40 9.81
C ASP A 109 -7.27 -0.54 10.49
N GLU A 110 -7.14 0.71 10.07
CA GLU A 110 -6.20 1.67 10.61
C GLU A 110 -6.91 2.91 11.12
N VAL A 111 -6.36 3.50 12.17
CA VAL A 111 -6.82 4.77 12.74
C VAL A 111 -5.79 5.85 12.46
N ALA A 112 -6.21 6.90 11.75
CA ALA A 112 -5.37 8.07 11.55
C ALA A 112 -5.20 8.87 12.85
N SER A 113 -3.99 9.34 13.12
CA SER A 113 -3.66 10.20 14.26
C SER A 113 -2.78 11.36 13.83
N LEU A 114 -2.87 12.47 14.59
CA LEU A 114 -1.95 13.59 14.47
C LEU A 114 -0.84 13.44 15.52
N ALA A 115 0.39 13.31 15.09
CA ALA A 115 1.55 13.42 15.97
C ALA A 115 1.86 14.89 16.22
N VAL A 116 2.09 15.24 17.47
CA VAL A 116 2.40 16.61 17.90
C VAL A 116 3.59 16.61 18.85
N MET A 117 4.33 17.70 18.88
CA MET A 117 5.45 17.84 19.82
C MET A 117 4.91 17.86 21.25
N LYS A 118 5.57 17.12 22.16
CA LYS A 118 5.32 17.17 23.60
C LYS A 118 5.47 18.59 24.11
N GLY A 119 4.54 19.04 24.93
CA GLY A 119 4.49 20.42 25.42
C GLY A 119 3.91 21.44 24.43
N SER A 120 3.48 21.01 23.24
CA SER A 120 2.83 21.91 22.27
C SER A 120 1.40 22.27 22.68
N SER A 121 0.87 23.37 22.13
CA SER A 121 -0.54 23.77 22.35
C SER A 121 -1.57 22.77 21.76
N LEU A 122 -1.12 21.76 21.05
CA LEU A 122 -1.96 20.70 20.48
C LEU A 122 -1.92 19.41 21.31
N GLU A 123 -1.03 19.33 22.31
CA GLU A 123 -1.00 18.18 23.23
C GLU A 123 -2.27 18.15 24.07
N GLY A 124 -2.89 16.98 24.18
CA GLY A 124 -4.14 16.81 24.92
C GLY A 124 -5.39 17.36 24.20
N LEU A 125 -5.29 17.61 22.89
CA LEU A 125 -6.47 17.98 22.11
C LEU A 125 -7.53 16.88 22.21
N ASP A 126 -8.68 17.24 22.82
CA ASP A 126 -9.81 16.32 23.03
C ASP A 126 -10.53 16.06 21.70
N THR A 127 -10.02 15.10 20.96
CA THR A 127 -10.72 14.53 19.80
C THR A 127 -11.06 13.08 20.11
N PRO A 128 -12.36 12.70 20.12
CA PRO A 128 -12.74 11.34 20.42
C PRO A 128 -12.07 10.37 19.45
N ALA A 129 -11.50 9.28 19.96
CA ALA A 129 -10.87 8.25 19.16
C ALA A 129 -11.88 7.47 18.30
N GLY A 130 -11.47 7.00 17.12
CA GLY A 130 -12.27 6.10 16.28
C GLY A 130 -13.45 6.76 15.57
N ILE A 131 -13.49 8.08 15.44
CA ILE A 131 -14.52 8.77 14.67
C ILE A 131 -14.19 8.69 13.16
N ASN A 132 -15.16 8.21 12.40
CA ASN A 132 -15.07 8.30 10.94
C ASN A 132 -15.46 9.71 10.48
N LEU A 133 -14.47 10.53 10.14
CA LEU A 133 -14.66 11.92 9.73
C LEU A 133 -15.28 12.06 8.33
N THR A 134 -15.31 10.99 7.53
CA THR A 134 -15.93 11.00 6.20
C THR A 134 -17.43 10.70 6.23
N LYS A 135 -17.97 10.27 7.39
CA LYS A 135 -19.38 10.00 7.58
C LYS A 135 -20.02 11.15 8.37
N PRO A 136 -20.96 11.93 7.78
CA PRO A 136 -21.56 13.07 8.45
C PRO A 136 -22.43 12.62 9.62
N ASN A 137 -21.95 12.86 10.83
CA ASN A 137 -22.72 12.69 12.09
C ASN A 137 -22.31 13.79 13.08
N ALA A 138 -23.04 13.91 14.20
CA ALA A 138 -22.80 14.96 15.18
C ALA A 138 -21.39 14.90 15.80
N ALA A 139 -20.87 13.68 16.05
CA ALA A 139 -19.53 13.49 16.59
C ALA A 139 -18.44 13.91 15.59
N ALA A 140 -18.58 13.52 14.31
CA ALA A 140 -17.66 13.94 13.26
C ALA A 140 -17.66 15.47 13.07
N LYS A 141 -18.84 16.11 13.06
CA LYS A 141 -18.94 17.58 12.98
C LYS A 141 -18.26 18.28 14.17
N LYS A 142 -18.44 17.76 15.38
CA LYS A 142 -17.78 18.30 16.58
C LYS A 142 -16.25 18.14 16.47
N ALA A 143 -15.77 16.96 16.08
CA ALA A 143 -14.34 16.69 15.92
C ALA A 143 -13.72 17.58 14.84
N LEU A 144 -14.35 17.72 13.67
CA LEU A 144 -13.90 18.62 12.61
C LEU A 144 -13.82 20.07 13.07
N LYS A 145 -14.82 20.56 13.79
CA LYS A 145 -14.79 21.91 14.37
C LYS A 145 -13.60 22.11 15.32
N THR A 146 -13.35 21.13 16.19
CA THR A 146 -12.20 21.15 17.11
C THR A 146 -10.89 21.16 16.35
N LEU A 147 -10.73 20.27 15.35
CA LEU A 147 -9.54 20.21 14.52
C LEU A 147 -9.30 21.50 13.71
N THR A 148 -10.35 22.05 13.10
CA THR A 148 -10.28 23.33 12.36
C THR A 148 -9.76 24.46 13.24
N ALA A 149 -10.27 24.59 14.47
CA ALA A 149 -9.83 25.63 15.40
C ALA A 149 -8.36 25.40 15.83
N ALA A 150 -8.00 24.16 16.14
CA ALA A 150 -6.68 23.79 16.63
C ALA A 150 -5.59 23.93 15.55
N LEU A 151 -5.90 23.60 14.30
CA LEU A 151 -4.96 23.59 13.17
C LEU A 151 -4.91 24.93 12.42
N ALA A 152 -5.75 25.90 12.77
CA ALA A 152 -5.78 27.21 12.11
C ALA A 152 -4.38 27.87 12.04
N GLY A 153 -3.92 28.14 10.82
CA GLY A 153 -2.60 28.74 10.55
C GLY A 153 -1.39 27.85 10.85
N LYS A 154 -1.59 26.61 11.27
CA LYS A 154 -0.53 25.64 11.50
C LYS A 154 -0.04 25.03 10.20
N THR A 155 1.18 24.49 10.23
CA THR A 155 1.71 23.63 9.16
C THR A 155 1.51 22.18 9.58
N VAL A 156 0.86 21.39 8.71
CA VAL A 156 0.66 19.95 8.89
C VAL A 156 1.51 19.22 7.86
N CYS A 157 2.37 18.33 8.34
CA CYS A 157 3.20 17.46 7.51
C CYS A 157 2.45 16.16 7.22
N VAL A 158 2.54 15.68 6.00
CA VAL A 158 1.83 14.47 5.55
C VAL A 158 2.58 13.81 4.41
N GLN A 159 2.47 12.49 4.30
CA GLN A 159 3.00 11.79 3.15
C GLN A 159 2.16 12.10 1.90
N THR A 160 2.84 12.34 0.78
CA THR A 160 2.21 12.64 -0.51
C THR A 160 1.33 11.47 -1.01
N ALA A 161 0.33 11.76 -1.83
CA ALA A 161 -0.58 10.77 -2.45
C ALA A 161 -1.32 9.85 -1.47
N THR A 162 -1.46 10.26 -0.20
CA THR A 162 -2.23 9.53 0.82
C THR A 162 -3.65 10.05 0.96
N ILE A 163 -4.52 9.25 1.57
CA ILE A 163 -5.86 9.71 1.97
C ILE A 163 -5.79 10.83 3.01
N HIS A 164 -4.73 10.88 3.80
CA HIS A 164 -4.49 11.93 4.79
C HIS A 164 -4.19 13.28 4.13
N GLN A 165 -3.39 13.29 3.06
CA GLN A 165 -3.19 14.48 2.25
C GLN A 165 -4.51 14.96 1.66
N ASN A 166 -5.28 14.06 1.02
CA ASN A 166 -6.58 14.41 0.43
C ASN A 166 -7.54 15.00 1.47
N PHE A 167 -7.54 14.47 2.70
CA PHE A 167 -8.33 15.02 3.80
C PHE A 167 -7.90 16.44 4.20
N LEU A 168 -6.60 16.71 4.25
CA LEU A 168 -6.10 18.05 4.55
C LEU A 168 -6.42 19.05 3.42
N ASP A 169 -6.34 18.60 2.18
CA ASP A 169 -6.58 19.40 0.98
C ASP A 169 -8.08 19.61 0.69
N SER A 170 -8.98 18.78 1.26
CA SER A 170 -10.44 18.92 1.10
C SER A 170 -10.99 20.23 1.66
N GLY A 171 -10.29 20.82 2.63
CA GLY A 171 -10.75 21.99 3.38
C GLY A 171 -11.66 21.66 4.56
N ASP A 172 -11.96 20.40 4.84
CA ASP A 172 -12.81 19.97 5.97
C ASP A 172 -12.26 20.40 7.34
N VAL A 173 -10.94 20.55 7.44
CA VAL A 173 -10.24 21.08 8.62
C VAL A 173 -9.85 22.56 8.49
N GLY A 174 -10.53 23.29 7.59
CA GLY A 174 -10.22 24.69 7.32
C GLY A 174 -8.92 24.90 6.56
N LYS A 175 -8.40 26.14 6.57
CA LYS A 175 -7.15 26.45 5.85
C LYS A 175 -5.95 26.11 6.73
N VAL A 176 -5.31 24.99 6.44
CA VAL A 176 -4.01 24.60 7.01
C VAL A 176 -2.90 24.75 5.96
N LYS A 177 -1.65 24.91 6.40
CA LYS A 177 -0.49 24.86 5.51
C LYS A 177 -0.06 23.40 5.38
N VAL A 178 -0.36 22.76 4.26
CA VAL A 178 0.04 21.36 4.01
C VAL A 178 1.48 21.33 3.50
N ARG A 179 2.32 20.49 4.09
CA ARG A 179 3.66 20.18 3.62
C ARG A 179 3.77 18.67 3.38
N THR A 180 4.07 18.29 2.16
CA THR A 180 4.15 16.88 1.76
C THR A 180 5.58 16.37 1.79
N TYR A 181 5.74 15.08 2.12
CA TYR A 181 6.99 14.34 2.14
C TYR A 181 6.82 13.02 1.40
N LYS A 182 7.92 12.42 0.97
CA LYS A 182 7.87 11.11 0.26
C LYS A 182 7.52 9.96 1.19
N THR A 183 8.06 9.97 2.41
CA THR A 183 7.90 8.92 3.43
C THR A 183 7.26 9.49 4.69
N GLN A 184 6.92 8.63 5.65
CA GLN A 184 6.33 9.03 6.94
C GLN A 184 7.38 9.32 8.03
N ASP A 185 8.61 8.92 7.84
CA ASP A 185 9.79 9.11 8.71
C ASP A 185 10.61 10.34 8.36
#